data_2349bf2fa1c03a023e4ac0e834740548
#
_entry.id   2349bf2fa1c03a023e4ac0e834740548
#
_cell.length_a   1.000
_cell.length_b   1.000
_cell.length_c   1.000
_cell.angle_alpha   90.00
_cell.angle_beta   90.00
_cell.angle_gamma   90.00
#
_symmetry.space_group_name_H-M   'P 1'
#
loop_
_entity.id
_entity.type
_entity.pdbx_description
1 polymer ?
#
loop_
_entity_poly.entity_id
_entity_poly.type
_entity_poly.pdbx_seq_one_letter_code
_entity_poly.pdbx_strand_id
1 'polypeptide(L)'
;GRNLATGKLVQMGEAVGTIAAQSIGEPGTQLTLRTFHVGGTAGNISTENSLKAKYDGIIEFEELRSVEYTQDNGQKCDVVVGRLTELRIIDKNTNIILITHNIPYGAKLFVKDGQEIKKNDLLCEWDPFNALIITEFSGKIGSENLIEGETYKEESDETTGFREKVITEFRDKTKAPALTIEDKNGNIVKSYNLPVGA
;
A
#
# COMPACT_ATOMS: atom_id res chain seq x y z
N GLY A 1 0.00 -38.35 -14.29
CA GLY A 1 -1.40 -37.92 -14.23
C GLY A 1 -2.37 -39.08 -14.35
N ARG A 2 -3.66 -38.80 -14.19
CA ARG A 2 -4.75 -39.78 -14.38
C ARG A 2 -5.59 -39.35 -15.58
N ASN A 3 -6.03 -40.32 -16.37
CA ASN A 3 -7.00 -40.11 -17.45
C ASN A 3 -8.35 -39.76 -16.83
N LEU A 4 -8.93 -38.62 -17.20
CA LEU A 4 -10.18 -38.11 -16.63
C LEU A 4 -11.41 -38.97 -16.98
N ALA A 5 -11.38 -39.67 -18.11
CA ALA A 5 -12.50 -40.51 -18.54
C ALA A 5 -12.52 -41.87 -17.82
N THR A 6 -11.35 -42.43 -17.53
CA THR A 6 -11.24 -43.78 -16.96
C THR A 6 -10.80 -43.79 -15.50
N GLY A 7 -10.32 -42.69 -14.94
CA GLY A 7 -9.79 -42.58 -13.58
C GLY A 7 -8.46 -43.32 -13.35
N LYS A 8 -7.95 -44.02 -14.38
CA LYS A 8 -6.68 -44.77 -14.32
C LYS A 8 -5.48 -43.91 -14.63
N LEU A 9 -4.27 -44.40 -14.35
CA LEU A 9 -3.04 -43.75 -14.76
C LEU A 9 -3.00 -43.62 -16.28
N VAL A 10 -2.52 -42.49 -16.79
CA VAL A 10 -2.35 -42.23 -18.21
C VAL A 10 -1.33 -43.15 -18.81
N GLN A 11 -1.55 -43.57 -20.05
CA GLN A 11 -0.59 -44.40 -20.80
C GLN A 11 0.51 -43.54 -21.44
N MET A 12 1.63 -44.13 -21.75
CA MET A 12 2.72 -43.47 -22.48
C MET A 12 2.23 -43.05 -23.87
N GLY A 13 2.37 -41.74 -24.20
CA GLY A 13 1.87 -41.14 -25.44
C GLY A 13 0.52 -40.43 -25.35
N GLU A 14 -0.13 -40.48 -24.21
CA GLU A 14 -1.40 -39.73 -23.98
C GLU A 14 -1.13 -38.24 -23.76
N ALA A 15 -1.86 -37.37 -24.47
CA ALA A 15 -1.68 -35.91 -24.47
C ALA A 15 -2.30 -35.23 -23.27
N VAL A 16 -1.69 -35.35 -22.10
CA VAL A 16 -2.20 -34.72 -20.84
C VAL A 16 -1.83 -33.26 -20.69
N GLY A 17 -0.70 -32.84 -21.25
CA GLY A 17 -0.22 -31.46 -21.16
C GLY A 17 -1.05 -30.46 -21.96
N THR A 18 -1.60 -30.89 -23.09
CA THR A 18 -2.50 -30.06 -23.93
C THR A 18 -3.81 -29.75 -23.23
N ILE A 19 -4.41 -30.74 -22.55
CA ILE A 19 -5.65 -30.57 -21.79
C ILE A 19 -5.42 -29.60 -20.62
N ALA A 20 -4.32 -29.73 -19.88
CA ALA A 20 -3.98 -28.82 -18.80
C ALA A 20 -3.77 -27.40 -19.32
N ALA A 21 -3.07 -27.20 -20.44
CA ALA A 21 -2.85 -25.90 -21.03
C ALA A 21 -4.16 -25.24 -21.51
N GLN A 22 -5.06 -25.99 -22.09
CA GLN A 22 -6.38 -25.50 -22.53
C GLN A 22 -7.26 -25.12 -21.35
N SER A 23 -7.31 -25.92 -20.29
CA SER A 23 -8.11 -25.64 -19.11
C SER A 23 -7.65 -24.41 -18.32
N ILE A 24 -6.39 -24.03 -18.45
CA ILE A 24 -5.81 -22.81 -17.88
C ILE A 24 -5.98 -21.63 -18.85
N GLY A 25 -5.80 -21.84 -20.14
CA GLY A 25 -5.81 -20.79 -21.15
C GLY A 25 -7.20 -20.27 -21.50
N GLU A 26 -8.23 -21.14 -21.52
CA GLU A 26 -9.58 -20.72 -21.85
C GLU A 26 -10.15 -19.67 -20.88
N PRO A 27 -10.16 -19.89 -19.57
CA PRO A 27 -10.62 -18.85 -18.65
C PRO A 27 -9.69 -17.64 -18.62
N GLY A 28 -8.40 -17.80 -18.94
CA GLY A 28 -7.45 -16.70 -19.03
C GLY A 28 -7.79 -15.68 -20.11
N THR A 29 -8.35 -16.09 -21.24
CA THR A 29 -8.81 -15.17 -22.29
C THR A 29 -10.13 -14.48 -21.99
N GLN A 30 -10.95 -15.05 -21.11
CA GLN A 30 -12.20 -14.45 -20.63
C GLN A 30 -11.97 -13.51 -19.45
N LEU A 31 -10.91 -13.69 -18.70
CA LEU A 31 -10.41 -12.73 -17.70
C LEU A 31 -9.75 -11.59 -18.44
N THR A 32 -10.52 -10.57 -18.82
CA THR A 32 -9.99 -9.34 -19.38
C THR A 32 -9.02 -8.71 -18.37
N LEU A 33 -7.91 -8.17 -18.87
CA LEU A 33 -6.90 -7.44 -18.09
C LEU A 33 -7.45 -6.28 -17.23
N ARG A 34 -8.73 -5.95 -17.38
CA ARG A 34 -9.45 -4.92 -16.62
C ARG A 34 -9.84 -5.31 -15.20
N THR A 35 -9.69 -6.55 -14.78
CA THR A 35 -9.97 -6.98 -13.39
C THR A 35 -8.88 -6.56 -12.39
N PHE A 36 -7.86 -5.84 -12.81
CA PHE A 36 -6.83 -5.33 -11.89
C PHE A 36 -7.28 -4.14 -11.03
N HIS A 37 -8.40 -3.50 -11.34
CA HIS A 37 -8.88 -2.32 -10.60
C HIS A 37 -10.16 -2.53 -9.79
N VAL A 38 -10.83 -3.66 -9.94
CA VAL A 38 -11.92 -4.03 -9.05
C VAL A 38 -11.34 -5.04 -8.08
N GLY A 39 -11.28 -4.68 -6.81
CA GLY A 39 -10.80 -5.52 -5.74
C GLY A 39 -11.39 -6.92 -5.89
N GLY A 40 -10.55 -7.82 -6.39
CA GLY A 40 -10.95 -9.19 -6.62
C GLY A 40 -11.48 -9.76 -5.33
N THR A 41 -12.66 -10.28 -5.37
CA THR A 41 -13.19 -11.25 -4.42
C THR A 41 -12.37 -12.54 -4.54
N ALA A 42 -11.08 -12.45 -4.43
CA ALA A 42 -10.22 -13.57 -4.18
C ALA A 42 -10.18 -13.75 -2.69
N GLY A 43 -10.48 -14.93 -2.27
CA GLY A 43 -10.48 -15.40 -0.93
C GLY A 43 -9.63 -14.62 0.08
N ASN A 44 -10.10 -14.62 1.30
CA ASN A 44 -9.47 -14.13 2.52
C ASN A 44 -7.93 -14.28 2.57
N ILE A 45 -7.22 -13.51 1.76
CA ILE A 45 -5.92 -13.02 2.17
C ILE A 45 -6.30 -11.93 3.15
N SER A 46 -6.38 -12.28 4.42
CA SER A 46 -6.37 -11.30 5.50
C SER A 46 -5.02 -10.61 5.40
N THR A 47 -4.95 -9.62 4.53
CA THR A 47 -3.82 -8.72 4.50
C THR A 47 -3.91 -8.03 5.84
N GLU A 48 -3.00 -8.37 6.75
CA GLU A 48 -2.96 -7.73 8.07
C GLU A 48 -2.79 -6.24 7.78
N ASN A 49 -3.83 -5.48 8.06
CA ASN A 49 -3.86 -4.02 7.90
C ASN A 49 -3.76 -3.30 9.24
N SER A 50 -3.59 -4.06 10.32
CA SER A 50 -3.51 -3.54 11.67
C SER A 50 -2.55 -4.37 12.52
N LEU A 51 -1.87 -3.71 13.44
CA LEU A 51 -0.98 -4.31 14.41
C LEU A 51 -1.58 -4.18 15.80
N LYS A 52 -1.70 -5.30 16.51
CA LYS A 52 -2.16 -5.36 17.90
C LYS A 52 -1.04 -5.85 18.83
N ALA A 53 -1.05 -5.34 20.04
CA ALA A 53 -0.09 -5.75 21.06
C ALA A 53 -0.23 -7.23 21.40
N LYS A 54 0.87 -7.97 21.34
CA LYS A 54 0.93 -9.39 21.75
C LYS A 54 1.21 -9.56 23.23
N TYR A 55 1.82 -8.56 23.85
CA TYR A 55 2.25 -8.54 25.24
C TYR A 55 1.87 -7.22 25.91
N ASP A 56 1.77 -7.24 27.22
CA ASP A 56 1.68 -6.03 28.04
C ASP A 56 3.07 -5.41 28.14
N GLY A 57 3.17 -4.09 28.10
CA GLY A 57 4.47 -3.43 28.17
C GLY A 57 4.39 -1.94 27.92
N ILE A 58 5.55 -1.35 27.67
CA ILE A 58 5.73 0.06 27.34
C ILE A 58 6.17 0.14 25.88
N ILE A 59 5.60 1.08 25.14
CA ILE A 59 5.98 1.38 23.76
C ILE A 59 7.24 2.23 23.74
N GLU A 60 8.18 1.85 22.90
CA GLU A 60 9.32 2.66 22.51
C GLU A 60 9.42 2.69 20.99
N PHE A 61 9.56 3.87 20.42
CA PHE A 61 9.79 4.05 18.99
C PHE A 61 11.25 4.33 18.72
N GLU A 62 11.78 3.72 17.65
CA GLU A 62 13.08 4.07 17.10
C GLU A 62 12.87 4.73 15.73
N GLU A 63 13.59 5.84 15.49
CA GLU A 63 13.51 6.65 14.27
C GLU A 63 12.08 7.07 13.85
N LEU A 64 11.23 7.37 14.83
CA LEU A 64 9.87 7.84 14.55
C LEU A 64 9.91 9.23 13.89
N ARG A 65 9.36 9.28 12.69
CA ARG A 65 8.98 10.51 12.01
C ARG A 65 7.50 10.44 11.70
N SER A 66 6.71 11.30 12.29
CA SER A 66 5.26 11.32 12.14
C SER A 66 4.74 12.74 11.91
N VAL A 67 3.54 12.81 11.32
CA VAL A 67 2.79 14.06 11.13
C VAL A 67 1.42 13.88 11.77
N GLU A 68 0.99 14.90 12.53
CA GLU A 68 -0.35 14.93 13.12
C GLU A 68 -1.41 14.96 12.00
N TYR A 69 -2.34 14.02 12.05
CA TYR A 69 -3.46 13.93 11.12
C TYR A 69 -4.78 13.89 11.90
N THR A 70 -5.73 14.67 11.47
CA THR A 70 -7.09 14.64 12.02
C THR A 70 -7.97 13.84 11.07
N GLN A 71 -8.51 12.74 11.56
CA GLN A 71 -9.45 11.91 10.80
C GLN A 71 -10.80 12.62 10.60
N ASP A 72 -11.59 12.15 9.65
CA ASP A 72 -12.93 12.69 9.36
C ASP A 72 -13.88 12.61 10.55
N ASN A 73 -13.65 11.67 11.47
CA ASN A 73 -14.36 11.51 12.74
C ASN A 73 -13.91 12.51 13.84
N GLY A 74 -12.94 13.38 13.54
CA GLY A 74 -12.38 14.35 14.48
C GLY A 74 -11.31 13.80 15.43
N GLN A 75 -10.97 12.51 15.35
CA GLN A 75 -9.88 11.95 16.13
C GLN A 75 -8.52 12.35 15.55
N LYS A 76 -7.61 12.74 16.44
CA LYS A 76 -6.22 13.01 16.08
C LYS A 76 -5.42 11.73 16.19
N CYS A 77 -4.66 11.43 15.17
CA CYS A 77 -3.67 10.33 15.15
C CYS A 77 -2.38 10.81 14.51
N ASP A 78 -1.29 10.13 14.77
CA ASP A 78 -0.02 10.37 14.14
C ASP A 78 0.13 9.44 12.92
N VAL A 79 0.53 9.98 11.77
CA VAL A 79 0.78 9.21 10.57
C VAL A 79 2.29 9.12 10.34
N VAL A 80 2.80 7.90 10.18
CA VAL A 80 4.23 7.64 10.00
C VAL A 80 4.68 8.07 8.61
N VAL A 81 5.69 8.92 8.56
CA VAL A 81 6.37 9.35 7.32
C VAL A 81 7.82 8.86 7.25
N GLY A 82 8.29 8.17 8.30
CA GLY A 82 9.56 7.45 8.31
C GLY A 82 9.46 6.13 7.56
N ARG A 83 10.53 5.72 6.89
CA ARG A 83 10.61 4.43 6.19
C ARG A 83 11.26 3.33 7.02
N LEU A 84 11.94 3.71 8.11
CA LEU A 84 12.71 2.81 8.99
C LEU A 84 12.20 2.90 10.43
N THR A 85 10.93 3.24 10.62
CA THR A 85 10.35 3.35 11.96
C THR A 85 10.12 1.97 12.55
N GLU A 86 10.72 1.72 13.72
CA GLU A 86 10.50 0.52 14.51
C GLU A 86 9.69 0.84 15.75
N LEU A 87 8.76 -0.04 16.09
CA LEU A 87 8.01 -0.04 17.33
C LEU A 87 8.47 -1.22 18.18
N ARG A 88 8.92 -0.93 19.39
CA ARG A 88 9.37 -1.91 20.37
C ARG A 88 8.41 -1.95 21.55
N ILE A 89 8.10 -3.15 22.01
CA ILE A 89 7.37 -3.36 23.26
C ILE A 89 8.36 -3.85 24.29
N ILE A 90 8.49 -3.10 25.36
CA ILE A 90 9.45 -3.34 26.46
C ILE A 90 8.69 -3.77 27.71
N ASP A 91 9.20 -4.77 28.40
CA ASP A 91 8.66 -5.19 29.69
C ASP A 91 8.93 -4.11 30.75
N LYS A 92 7.89 -3.72 31.46
CA LYS A 92 7.93 -2.66 32.47
C LYS A 92 8.90 -2.97 33.66
N ASN A 93 9.08 -4.23 34.00
CA ASN A 93 9.84 -4.63 35.18
C ASN A 93 11.29 -4.94 34.84
N THR A 94 11.54 -5.59 33.72
CA THR A 94 12.86 -6.09 33.34
C THR A 94 13.58 -5.20 32.34
N ASN A 95 12.87 -4.27 31.72
CA ASN A 95 13.37 -3.40 30.67
C ASN A 95 13.92 -4.17 29.46
N ILE A 96 13.41 -5.39 29.26
CA ILE A 96 13.79 -6.26 28.13
C ILE A 96 12.83 -6.02 26.97
N ILE A 97 13.36 -5.93 25.75
CA ILE A 97 12.56 -5.85 24.53
C ILE A 97 11.84 -7.19 24.32
N LEU A 98 10.52 -7.18 24.40
CA LEU A 98 9.69 -8.37 24.18
C LEU A 98 9.48 -8.67 22.71
N ILE A 99 9.27 -7.62 21.91
CA ILE A 99 9.05 -7.75 20.47
C ILE A 99 9.37 -6.42 19.76
N THR A 100 9.83 -6.52 18.53
CA THR A 100 10.06 -5.38 17.62
C THR A 100 9.19 -5.57 16.38
N HIS A 101 8.55 -4.51 15.95
CA HIS A 101 7.76 -4.46 14.71
C HIS A 101 8.20 -3.28 13.84
N ASN A 102 8.40 -3.53 12.55
CA ASN A 102 8.61 -2.48 11.58
C ASN A 102 7.25 -1.87 11.22
N ILE A 103 7.15 -0.55 11.29
CA ILE A 103 5.92 0.18 10.97
C ILE A 103 6.02 0.70 9.54
N PRO A 104 5.06 0.35 8.67
CA PRO A 104 5.07 0.81 7.29
C PRO A 104 4.81 2.31 7.19
N TYR A 105 5.36 2.93 6.13
CA TYR A 105 5.05 4.30 5.75
C TYR A 105 3.53 4.48 5.54
N GLY A 106 2.98 5.59 6.02
CA GLY A 106 1.54 5.86 5.93
C GLY A 106 0.69 5.20 7.02
N ALA A 107 1.30 4.43 7.94
CA ALA A 107 0.56 3.83 9.05
C ALA A 107 0.07 4.91 10.04
N LYS A 108 -1.17 4.76 10.47
CA LYS A 108 -1.80 5.58 11.51
C LYS A 108 -1.46 4.98 12.86
N LEU A 109 -0.85 5.76 13.74
CA LEU A 109 -0.50 5.35 15.10
C LEU A 109 -1.60 5.77 16.07
N PHE A 110 -1.98 4.84 16.94
CA PHE A 110 -2.95 5.07 18.02
C PHE A 110 -2.30 5.12 19.41
N VAL A 111 -1.00 4.90 19.46
CA VAL A 111 -0.18 4.88 20.68
C VAL A 111 0.94 5.90 20.58
N LYS A 112 1.39 6.38 21.73
CA LYS A 112 2.50 7.33 21.85
C LYS A 112 3.73 6.68 22.43
N ASP A 113 4.87 7.29 22.21
CA ASP A 113 6.13 6.89 22.82
C ASP A 113 6.03 6.95 24.35
N GLY A 114 6.54 5.90 25.03
CA GLY A 114 6.44 5.76 26.48
C GLY A 114 5.08 5.34 27.02
N GLN A 115 4.08 5.08 26.15
CA GLN A 115 2.74 4.68 26.58
C GLN A 115 2.70 3.23 27.09
N GLU A 116 2.04 3.00 28.22
CA GLU A 116 1.73 1.64 28.69
C GLU A 116 0.58 1.06 27.86
N ILE A 117 0.75 -0.18 27.41
CA ILE A 117 -0.22 -0.91 26.61
C ILE A 117 -0.53 -2.26 27.23
N LYS A 118 -1.70 -2.78 26.92
CA LYS A 118 -2.13 -4.13 27.26
C LYS A 118 -2.19 -5.02 26.02
N LYS A 119 -2.15 -6.31 26.24
CA LYS A 119 -2.35 -7.31 25.20
C LYS A 119 -3.66 -7.06 24.45
N ASN A 120 -3.63 -7.14 23.12
CA ASN A 120 -4.69 -6.85 22.16
C ASN A 120 -5.03 -5.37 21.96
N ASP A 121 -4.35 -4.42 22.58
CA ASP A 121 -4.50 -3.00 22.23
C ASP A 121 -4.09 -2.77 20.77
N LEU A 122 -4.83 -1.94 20.07
CA LEU A 122 -4.52 -1.55 18.69
C LEU A 122 -3.37 -0.53 18.70
N LEU A 123 -2.27 -0.87 18.05
CA LEU A 123 -1.07 -0.04 18.00
C LEU A 123 -1.04 0.85 16.77
N CYS A 124 -1.23 0.26 15.61
CA CYS A 124 -1.29 0.98 14.34
C CYS A 124 -2.16 0.27 13.31
N GLU A 125 -2.58 1.03 12.30
CA GLU A 125 -3.35 0.56 11.16
C GLU A 125 -2.80 1.19 9.88
N TRP A 126 -2.76 0.45 8.78
CA TRP A 126 -2.32 0.94 7.48
C TRP A 126 -3.18 0.39 6.36
N ASP A 127 -3.15 1.05 5.21
CA ASP A 127 -3.80 0.57 4.01
C ASP A 127 -2.75 -0.14 3.13
N PRO A 128 -2.85 -1.46 2.93
CA PRO A 128 -1.91 -2.20 2.11
C PRO A 128 -2.12 -2.01 0.60
N PHE A 129 -3.26 -1.42 0.20
CA PHE A 129 -3.64 -1.28 -1.21
C PHE A 129 -3.29 0.08 -1.79
N ASN A 130 -3.18 1.11 -0.96
CA ASN A 130 -2.90 2.47 -1.39
C ASN A 130 -1.49 2.91 -0.99
N ALA A 131 -0.69 3.30 -1.98
CA ALA A 131 0.60 3.93 -1.76
C ALA A 131 0.39 5.44 -1.54
N LEU A 132 0.32 5.86 -0.28
CA LEU A 132 0.09 7.25 0.08
C LEU A 132 1.35 8.10 -0.17
N ILE A 133 1.16 9.35 -0.59
CA ILE A 133 2.20 10.38 -0.62
C ILE A 133 1.79 11.44 0.40
N ILE A 134 2.55 11.54 1.49
CA ILE A 134 2.22 12.40 2.63
C ILE A 134 3.23 13.54 2.69
N THR A 135 2.71 14.78 2.79
CA THR A 135 3.56 15.94 2.97
C THR A 135 3.86 16.21 4.44
N GLU A 136 5.12 16.52 4.72
CA GLU A 136 5.59 16.99 6.04
C GLU A 136 5.58 18.53 6.14
N PHE A 137 5.32 19.21 5.03
CA PHE A 137 5.42 20.65 4.93
C PHE A 137 4.08 21.31 4.61
N SER A 138 3.84 22.46 5.20
CA SER A 138 2.67 23.28 4.89
C SER A 138 2.99 24.20 3.72
N GLY A 139 2.10 24.30 2.75
CA GLY A 139 2.31 25.16 1.59
C GLY A 139 1.21 24.99 0.54
N LYS A 140 1.42 25.61 -0.63
CA LYS A 140 0.55 25.44 -1.79
C LYS A 140 1.06 24.28 -2.64
N ILE A 141 0.16 23.45 -3.11
CA ILE A 141 0.49 22.36 -4.02
C ILE A 141 0.66 22.91 -5.42
N GLY A 142 1.81 22.66 -6.02
CA GLY A 142 2.10 22.83 -7.44
C GLY A 142 2.30 21.48 -8.12
N SER A 143 2.41 21.50 -9.43
CA SER A 143 2.70 20.32 -10.23
C SER A 143 3.78 20.61 -11.24
N GLU A 144 4.71 19.68 -11.40
CA GLU A 144 5.75 19.73 -12.43
C GLU A 144 5.60 18.55 -13.39
N ASN A 145 5.80 18.81 -14.69
CA ASN A 145 5.83 17.79 -15.74
C ASN A 145 4.56 16.92 -15.83
N LEU A 146 3.41 17.42 -15.39
CA LEU A 146 2.12 16.78 -15.62
C LEU A 146 1.58 17.22 -16.99
N ILE A 147 1.91 16.43 -18.03
CA ILE A 147 1.53 16.72 -19.43
C ILE A 147 0.60 15.61 -19.89
N GLU A 148 -0.61 15.99 -20.30
CA GLU A 148 -1.61 15.06 -20.81
C GLU A 148 -1.13 14.38 -22.11
N GLY A 149 -1.23 13.05 -22.15
CA GLY A 149 -0.77 12.23 -23.27
C GLY A 149 0.72 11.88 -23.25
N GLU A 150 1.56 12.57 -22.45
CA GLU A 150 2.98 12.24 -22.27
C GLU A 150 3.24 11.56 -20.94
N THR A 151 2.83 12.19 -19.82
CA THR A 151 3.13 11.71 -18.47
C THR A 151 1.90 11.20 -17.74
N TYR A 152 0.70 11.65 -18.10
CA TYR A 152 -0.55 11.10 -17.57
C TYR A 152 -1.61 10.95 -18.65
N LYS A 153 -2.60 10.09 -18.39
CA LYS A 153 -3.82 9.94 -19.19
C LYS A 153 -5.05 10.07 -18.30
N GLU A 154 -6.12 10.62 -18.84
CA GLU A 154 -7.42 10.54 -18.21
C GLU A 154 -8.08 9.21 -18.59
N GLU A 155 -8.33 8.36 -17.60
CA GLU A 155 -9.13 7.16 -17.76
C GLU A 155 -10.52 7.41 -17.16
N SER A 156 -11.56 7.11 -17.93
CA SER A 156 -12.93 7.17 -17.45
C SER A 156 -13.44 5.76 -17.20
N ASP A 157 -13.90 5.51 -15.99
CA ASP A 157 -14.63 4.28 -15.70
C ASP A 157 -16.03 4.38 -16.30
N GLU A 158 -16.29 3.56 -17.30
CA GLU A 158 -17.60 3.52 -18.01
C GLU A 158 -18.76 3.10 -17.08
N THR A 159 -18.45 2.42 -15.97
CA THR A 159 -19.45 1.90 -15.04
C THR A 159 -19.86 2.94 -14.01
N THR A 160 -18.91 3.71 -13.48
CA THR A 160 -19.12 4.69 -12.42
C THR A 160 -19.18 6.12 -12.93
N GLY A 161 -18.66 6.38 -14.13
CA GLY A 161 -18.55 7.73 -14.72
C GLY A 161 -17.46 8.60 -14.09
N PHE A 162 -16.66 8.05 -13.16
CA PHE A 162 -15.52 8.76 -12.57
C PHE A 162 -14.39 8.87 -13.60
N ARG A 163 -13.74 10.02 -13.60
CA ARG A 163 -12.55 10.28 -14.39
C ARG A 163 -11.36 10.33 -13.45
N GLU A 164 -10.37 9.52 -13.73
CA GLU A 164 -9.13 9.45 -12.99
C GLU A 164 -7.95 9.82 -13.88
N LYS A 165 -6.96 10.49 -13.31
CA LYS A 165 -5.71 10.80 -13.99
C LYS A 165 -4.68 9.79 -13.54
N VAL A 166 -4.22 8.98 -14.47
CA VAL A 166 -3.25 7.91 -14.20
C VAL A 166 -1.91 8.27 -14.82
N ILE A 167 -0.86 8.20 -14.02
CA ILE A 167 0.51 8.41 -14.48
C ILE A 167 0.92 7.24 -15.38
N THR A 168 1.29 7.55 -16.61
CA THR A 168 1.74 6.56 -17.60
C THR A 168 3.25 6.44 -17.63
N GLU A 169 3.77 5.38 -18.26
CA GLU A 169 5.19 5.29 -18.53
C GLU A 169 5.66 6.41 -19.44
N PHE A 170 6.66 7.15 -19.01
CA PHE A 170 7.28 8.23 -19.76
C PHE A 170 8.70 7.81 -20.18
N ARG A 171 9.06 8.12 -21.42
CA ARG A 171 10.35 7.74 -22.02
C ARG A 171 11.50 8.60 -21.51
N ASP A 172 11.22 9.85 -21.23
CA ASP A 172 12.23 10.83 -20.81
C ASP A 172 12.26 10.96 -19.29
N LYS A 173 13.29 10.36 -18.68
CA LYS A 173 13.50 10.41 -17.22
C LYS A 173 13.74 11.83 -16.67
N THR A 174 14.06 12.80 -17.52
CA THR A 174 14.22 14.19 -17.09
C THR A 174 12.88 14.89 -16.87
N LYS A 175 11.82 14.34 -17.42
CA LYS A 175 10.43 14.84 -17.30
C LYS A 175 9.59 14.03 -16.31
N ALA A 176 10.21 13.52 -15.25
CA ALA A 176 9.47 12.80 -14.21
C ALA A 176 8.36 13.68 -13.62
N PRO A 177 7.09 13.22 -13.62
CA PRO A 177 6.00 13.98 -13.05
C PRO A 177 6.16 14.06 -11.52
N ALA A 178 5.95 15.24 -10.96
CA ALA A 178 6.10 15.49 -9.54
C ALA A 178 5.05 16.46 -9.01
N LEU A 179 4.68 16.27 -7.74
CA LEU A 179 3.95 17.26 -6.96
C LEU A 179 4.95 18.08 -6.14
N THR A 180 4.82 19.40 -6.18
CA THR A 180 5.67 20.31 -5.43
C THR A 180 4.89 21.00 -4.33
N ILE A 181 5.55 21.28 -3.22
CA ILE A 181 5.02 22.12 -2.15
C ILE A 181 5.75 23.46 -2.22
N GLU A 182 4.99 24.51 -2.43
CA GLU A 182 5.49 25.88 -2.54
C GLU A 182 5.19 26.67 -1.27
N ASP A 183 6.18 27.45 -0.82
CA ASP A 183 6.02 28.41 0.27
C ASP A 183 5.21 29.65 -0.21
N LYS A 184 4.84 30.51 0.71
CA LYS A 184 4.13 31.77 0.45
C LYS A 184 4.87 32.69 -0.54
N ASN A 185 6.17 32.50 -0.69
CA ASN A 185 7.03 33.27 -1.61
C ASN A 185 7.15 32.62 -3.01
N GLY A 186 6.51 31.47 -3.26
CA GLY A 186 6.60 30.73 -4.52
C GLY A 186 7.88 29.88 -4.66
N ASN A 187 8.62 29.69 -3.57
CA ASN A 187 9.79 28.80 -3.60
C ASN A 187 9.34 27.35 -3.35
N ILE A 188 9.93 26.42 -4.09
CA ILE A 188 9.69 24.99 -3.90
C ILE A 188 10.41 24.53 -2.62
N VAL A 189 9.64 24.11 -1.63
CA VAL A 189 10.14 23.57 -0.36
C VAL A 189 10.47 22.09 -0.50
N LYS A 190 9.60 21.34 -1.19
CA LYS A 190 9.74 19.90 -1.39
C LYS A 190 9.09 19.46 -2.70
N SER A 191 9.68 18.46 -3.33
CA SER A 191 9.13 17.80 -4.51
C SER A 191 8.95 16.30 -4.24
N TYR A 192 7.82 15.76 -4.66
CA TYR A 192 7.44 14.35 -4.53
C TYR A 192 7.19 13.77 -5.91
N ASN A 193 8.05 12.87 -6.34
CA ASN A 193 7.90 12.20 -7.63
C ASN A 193 6.70 11.27 -7.60
N LEU A 194 5.91 11.30 -8.66
CA LEU A 194 4.77 10.41 -8.84
C LEU A 194 5.22 9.12 -9.53
N PRO A 195 4.97 7.95 -8.94
CA PRO A 195 5.26 6.68 -9.60
C PRO A 195 4.27 6.42 -10.73
N VAL A 196 4.66 5.56 -11.68
CA VAL A 196 3.77 5.07 -12.72
C VAL A 196 2.62 4.29 -12.10
N GLY A 197 1.40 4.58 -12.53
CA GLY A 197 0.17 3.97 -12.00
C GLY A 197 -0.44 4.71 -10.79
N ALA A 198 0.12 5.87 -10.41
CA ALA A 198 -0.45 6.73 -9.37
C ALA A 198 -1.54 7.62 -9.94
#